data_1ad6793c19d825d45342ad8a8a50ce00
#
_entry.id   1ad6793c19d825d45342ad8a8a50ce00
#
_cell.length_a   1.000
_cell.length_b   1.000
_cell.length_c   1.000
_cell.angle_alpha   90.00
_cell.angle_beta   90.00
_cell.angle_gamma   90.00
#
_symmetry.space_group_name_H-M   'P 1'
#
loop_
_entity.id
_entity.type
_entity.pdbx_description
1 polymer ?
#
loop_
_entity_poly.entity_id
_entity_poly.type
_entity_poly.pdbx_seq_one_letter_code
_entity_poly.pdbx_strand_id
1 'polypeptide(L)'
;MEEAPCISQIASLLAEPKRTAMLWSLMDGSEKTSEELATLVGLSAASANAHLARLTGSGLLRSDAKRGKRLFRVAAADVCAAVDALACTTLACAARSTPHASPQVSLAPPPLRRARLCQGHLGGELAAGLYQRMLEAGWIDRYEQRTDVTVTGAQHFATLGIFTQALSAPLACDCFDWSQQQPHLGGALGAGLLQLFLQYGWINAVNESRALLVTDLGLAQINRLATL
;
A
#
# COMPACT_ATOMS: atom_id res chain seq x y z
N MET A 1 -18.82 7.91 -28.64
CA MET A 1 -17.45 7.46 -28.32
C MET A 1 -17.07 8.23 -27.07
N GLU A 2 -17.11 7.58 -25.92
CA GLU A 2 -16.64 8.18 -24.66
C GLU A 2 -15.11 8.26 -24.74
N GLU A 3 -14.57 9.47 -24.70
CA GLU A 3 -13.12 9.67 -24.66
C GLU A 3 -12.58 9.07 -23.35
N ALA A 4 -11.56 8.24 -23.46
CA ALA A 4 -10.87 7.71 -22.28
C ALA A 4 -10.37 8.89 -21.41
N PRO A 5 -10.59 8.86 -20.09
CA PRO A 5 -10.18 9.95 -19.22
C PRO A 5 -8.66 10.14 -19.31
N CYS A 6 -8.24 11.36 -19.57
CA CYS A 6 -6.81 11.67 -19.61
C CYS A 6 -6.22 11.82 -18.20
N ILE A 7 -4.89 11.74 -18.07
CA ILE A 7 -4.19 11.84 -16.78
C ILE A 7 -4.58 13.11 -16.01
N SER A 8 -4.77 14.24 -16.69
CA SER A 8 -5.15 15.51 -16.06
C SER A 8 -6.55 15.47 -15.46
N GLN A 9 -7.48 14.75 -16.07
CA GLN A 9 -8.84 14.56 -15.53
C GLN A 9 -8.79 13.71 -14.24
N ILE A 10 -8.06 12.59 -14.24
CA ILE A 10 -7.87 11.76 -13.05
C ILE A 10 -7.14 12.54 -11.95
N ALA A 11 -6.07 13.26 -12.29
CA ALA A 11 -5.34 14.09 -11.34
C ALA A 11 -6.25 15.16 -10.68
N SER A 12 -7.09 15.83 -11.47
CA SER A 12 -8.07 16.80 -10.98
C SER A 12 -9.09 16.18 -10.02
N LEU A 13 -9.51 14.94 -10.27
CA LEU A 13 -10.38 14.20 -9.35
C LEU A 13 -9.69 13.90 -8.03
N LEU A 14 -8.43 13.46 -8.07
CA LEU A 14 -7.64 13.12 -6.88
C LEU A 14 -7.11 14.37 -6.13
N ALA A 15 -7.06 15.52 -6.76
CA ALA A 15 -6.65 16.77 -6.11
C ALA A 15 -7.63 17.28 -5.03
N GLU A 16 -8.88 16.80 -5.02
CA GLU A 16 -9.88 17.17 -4.02
C GLU A 16 -9.76 16.26 -2.78
N PRO A 17 -9.40 16.79 -1.59
CA PRO A 17 -9.10 15.97 -0.42
C PRO A 17 -10.25 15.05 0.02
N LYS A 18 -11.51 15.51 -0.08
CA LYS A 18 -12.67 14.73 0.33
C LYS A 18 -12.90 13.53 -0.60
N ARG A 19 -12.67 13.69 -1.92
CA ARG A 19 -12.76 12.58 -2.87
C ARG A 19 -11.66 11.56 -2.63
N THR A 20 -10.45 12.02 -2.42
CA THR A 20 -9.31 11.15 -2.11
C THR A 20 -9.55 10.37 -0.82
N ALA A 21 -10.08 11.01 0.23
CA ALA A 21 -10.42 10.34 1.48
C ALA A 21 -11.50 9.25 1.32
N MET A 22 -12.54 9.51 0.51
CA MET A 22 -13.55 8.50 0.18
C MET A 22 -12.93 7.31 -0.55
N LEU A 23 -12.10 7.57 -1.57
CA LEU A 23 -11.41 6.52 -2.33
C LEU A 23 -10.49 5.68 -1.42
N TRP A 24 -9.67 6.33 -0.59
CA TRP A 24 -8.79 5.65 0.39
C TRP A 24 -9.56 4.71 1.32
N SER A 25 -10.72 5.14 1.80
CA SER A 25 -11.52 4.36 2.74
C SER A 25 -12.09 3.06 2.15
N LEU A 26 -12.04 2.92 0.82
CA LEU A 26 -12.53 1.76 0.07
C LEU A 26 -11.40 0.86 -0.48
N MET A 27 -10.13 1.27 -0.31
CA MET A 27 -8.98 0.55 -0.89
C MET A 27 -8.72 -0.81 -0.23
N ASP A 28 -9.31 -1.09 0.92
CA ASP A 28 -9.27 -2.41 1.58
C ASP A 28 -10.23 -3.43 0.97
N GLY A 29 -10.95 -3.06 -0.10
CA GLY A 29 -11.95 -3.90 -0.75
C GLY A 29 -13.33 -3.83 -0.09
N SER A 30 -13.50 -2.99 0.95
CA SER A 30 -14.79 -2.80 1.60
C SER A 30 -15.79 -2.09 0.68
N GLU A 31 -17.07 -2.36 0.94
CA GLU A 31 -18.20 -1.66 0.32
C GLU A 31 -18.83 -0.72 1.37
N LYS A 32 -19.10 0.52 1.00
CA LYS A 32 -19.73 1.51 1.90
C LYS A 32 -20.88 2.23 1.20
N THR A 33 -21.87 2.64 2.00
CA THR A 33 -22.97 3.50 1.54
C THR A 33 -22.51 4.95 1.38
N SER A 34 -23.31 5.77 0.71
CA SER A 34 -23.06 7.22 0.62
C SER A 34 -23.08 7.92 1.97
N GLU A 35 -23.93 7.45 2.89
CA GLU A 35 -24.05 8.00 4.24
C GLU A 35 -22.79 7.72 5.08
N GLU A 36 -22.27 6.49 5.01
CA GLU A 36 -21.03 6.11 5.69
C GLU A 36 -19.85 6.93 5.17
N LEU A 37 -19.76 7.09 3.84
CA LEU A 37 -18.71 7.89 3.21
C LEU A 37 -18.85 9.37 3.51
N ALA A 38 -20.09 9.92 3.56
CA ALA A 38 -20.36 11.29 3.95
C ALA A 38 -19.90 11.57 5.38
N THR A 39 -20.27 10.68 6.30
CA THR A 39 -19.87 10.75 7.72
C THR A 39 -18.35 10.73 7.88
N LEU A 40 -17.68 9.83 7.18
CA LEU A 40 -16.23 9.68 7.23
C LEU A 40 -15.47 10.96 6.86
N VAL A 41 -15.97 11.69 5.85
CA VAL A 41 -15.30 12.91 5.36
C VAL A 41 -15.92 14.21 5.87
N GLY A 42 -16.92 14.13 6.74
CA GLY A 42 -17.59 15.31 7.32
C GLY A 42 -18.35 16.13 6.26
N LEU A 43 -19.13 15.47 5.41
CA LEU A 43 -19.96 16.12 4.38
C LEU A 43 -21.45 15.80 4.59
N SER A 44 -22.31 16.64 4.00
CA SER A 44 -23.72 16.30 3.83
C SER A 44 -23.88 15.17 2.81
N ALA A 45 -24.96 14.39 2.90
CA ALA A 45 -25.27 13.32 1.95
C ALA A 45 -25.33 13.84 0.49
N ALA A 46 -25.90 15.04 0.27
CA ALA A 46 -25.97 15.64 -1.06
C ALA A 46 -24.57 15.95 -1.63
N SER A 47 -23.67 16.55 -0.84
CA SER A 47 -22.29 16.83 -1.24
C SER A 47 -21.50 15.54 -1.49
N ALA A 48 -21.64 14.55 -0.62
CA ALA A 48 -21.01 13.25 -0.79
C ALA A 48 -21.44 12.57 -2.08
N ASN A 49 -22.74 12.57 -2.40
CA ASN A 49 -23.28 12.01 -3.63
C ASN A 49 -22.71 12.70 -4.89
N ALA A 50 -22.48 14.01 -4.86
CA ALA A 50 -21.85 14.73 -5.96
C ALA A 50 -20.38 14.28 -6.17
N HIS A 51 -19.61 14.05 -5.10
CA HIS A 51 -18.26 13.51 -5.18
C HIS A 51 -18.26 12.07 -5.69
N LEU A 52 -19.16 11.23 -5.15
CA LEU A 52 -19.29 9.83 -5.55
C LEU A 52 -19.70 9.67 -7.01
N ALA A 53 -20.62 10.52 -7.50
CA ALA A 53 -21.01 10.53 -8.92
C ALA A 53 -19.83 10.81 -9.84
N ARG A 54 -18.95 11.77 -9.48
CA ARG A 54 -17.74 12.07 -10.25
C ARG A 54 -16.75 10.91 -10.23
N LEU A 55 -16.51 10.29 -9.07
CA LEU A 55 -15.62 9.13 -8.96
C LEU A 55 -16.16 7.91 -9.70
N THR A 56 -17.47 7.70 -9.72
CA THR A 56 -18.10 6.61 -10.46
C THR A 56 -18.09 6.89 -11.96
N GLY A 57 -18.41 8.13 -12.38
CA GLY A 57 -18.41 8.53 -13.78
C GLY A 57 -17.02 8.49 -14.43
N SER A 58 -15.94 8.59 -13.63
CA SER A 58 -14.56 8.45 -14.11
C SER A 58 -14.03 7.02 -14.08
N GLY A 59 -14.79 6.05 -13.62
CA GLY A 59 -14.36 4.66 -13.50
C GLY A 59 -13.45 4.36 -12.29
N LEU A 60 -13.24 5.30 -11.37
CA LEU A 60 -12.46 5.06 -10.15
C LEU A 60 -13.24 4.26 -9.10
N LEU A 61 -14.55 4.48 -9.02
CA LEU A 61 -15.47 3.71 -8.21
C LEU A 61 -16.51 3.02 -9.07
N ARG A 62 -17.06 1.93 -8.56
CA ARG A 62 -18.29 1.32 -9.04
C ARG A 62 -19.32 1.30 -7.92
N SER A 63 -20.60 1.27 -8.30
CA SER A 63 -21.69 1.21 -7.33
C SER A 63 -22.65 0.10 -7.69
N ASP A 64 -23.04 -0.67 -6.69
CA ASP A 64 -24.00 -1.78 -6.80
C ASP A 64 -25.19 -1.55 -5.86
N ALA A 65 -26.37 -1.93 -6.29
CA ALA A 65 -27.57 -1.90 -5.43
C ALA A 65 -27.68 -3.24 -4.70
N LYS A 66 -27.53 -3.22 -3.36
CA LYS A 66 -27.70 -4.41 -2.52
C LYS A 66 -28.70 -4.11 -1.40
N ARG A 67 -29.74 -4.94 -1.26
CA ARG A 67 -30.77 -4.83 -0.19
C ARG A 67 -31.37 -3.42 -0.06
N GLY A 68 -31.67 -2.79 -1.21
CA GLY A 68 -32.25 -1.44 -1.28
C GLY A 68 -31.29 -0.28 -0.97
N LYS A 69 -30.00 -0.56 -0.73
CA LYS A 69 -28.96 0.44 -0.54
C LYS A 69 -27.98 0.46 -1.70
N ARG A 70 -27.47 1.65 -2.02
CA ARG A 70 -26.41 1.81 -3.00
C ARG A 70 -25.06 1.73 -2.27
N LEU A 71 -24.27 0.73 -2.62
CA LEU A 71 -22.94 0.50 -2.09
C LEU A 71 -21.89 0.90 -3.11
N PHE A 72 -20.84 1.54 -2.66
CA PHE A 72 -19.70 1.98 -3.47
C PHE A 72 -18.47 1.17 -3.11
N ARG A 73 -17.68 0.82 -4.12
CA ARG A 73 -16.37 0.16 -3.98
C ARG A 73 -15.41 0.65 -5.05
N VAL A 74 -14.13 0.41 -4.86
CA VAL A 74 -13.13 0.68 -5.91
C VAL A 74 -13.45 -0.17 -7.14
N ALA A 75 -13.33 0.43 -8.33
CA ALA A 75 -13.79 -0.22 -9.56
C ALA A 75 -12.96 -1.45 -9.91
N ALA A 76 -11.64 -1.38 -9.74
CA ALA A 76 -10.71 -2.45 -10.06
C ALA A 76 -9.42 -2.35 -9.23
N ALA A 77 -8.65 -3.44 -9.17
CA ALA A 77 -7.41 -3.53 -8.39
C ALA A 77 -6.30 -2.60 -8.90
N ASP A 78 -6.26 -2.29 -10.18
CA ASP A 78 -5.30 -1.37 -10.80
C ASP A 78 -5.50 0.08 -10.33
N VAL A 79 -6.75 0.50 -10.05
CA VAL A 79 -7.03 1.80 -9.43
C VAL A 79 -6.36 1.90 -8.05
N CYS A 80 -6.51 0.86 -7.23
CA CYS A 80 -5.83 0.81 -5.94
C CYS A 80 -4.31 0.86 -6.10
N ALA A 81 -3.76 0.13 -7.08
CA ALA A 81 -2.32 0.11 -7.35
C ALA A 81 -1.80 1.49 -7.78
N ALA A 82 -2.53 2.19 -8.64
CA ALA A 82 -2.17 3.52 -9.11
C ALA A 82 -2.20 4.55 -7.97
N VAL A 83 -3.25 4.54 -7.14
CA VAL A 83 -3.38 5.46 -5.99
C VAL A 83 -2.28 5.20 -4.94
N ASP A 84 -1.97 3.95 -4.65
CA ASP A 84 -0.89 3.56 -3.73
C ASP A 84 0.49 4.03 -4.26
N ALA A 85 0.77 3.83 -5.55
CA ALA A 85 1.99 4.29 -6.19
C ALA A 85 2.13 5.82 -6.16
N LEU A 86 1.05 6.55 -6.43
CA LEU A 86 1.03 8.01 -6.32
C LEU A 86 1.31 8.47 -4.89
N ALA A 87 0.71 7.84 -3.89
CA ALA A 87 0.95 8.18 -2.48
C ALA A 87 2.41 7.94 -2.08
N CYS A 88 2.99 6.79 -2.45
CA CYS A 88 4.42 6.51 -2.21
C CYS A 88 5.32 7.57 -2.88
N THR A 89 5.01 7.93 -4.13
CA THR A 89 5.79 8.91 -4.90
C THR A 89 5.69 10.32 -4.31
N THR A 90 4.50 10.75 -3.92
CA THR A 90 4.31 12.10 -3.34
C THR A 90 5.05 12.25 -2.03
N LEU A 91 5.05 11.23 -1.19
CA LEU A 91 5.81 11.24 0.07
C LEU A 91 7.32 11.18 -0.16
N ALA A 92 7.78 10.38 -1.10
CA ALA A 92 9.19 10.37 -1.49
C ALA A 92 9.64 11.73 -2.06
N CYS A 93 8.77 12.43 -2.81
CA CYS A 93 9.02 13.79 -3.27
C CYS A 93 9.06 14.78 -2.09
N ALA A 94 8.11 14.71 -1.17
CA ALA A 94 8.07 15.57 0.01
C ALA A 94 9.32 15.38 0.89
N ALA A 95 9.75 14.14 1.12
CA ALA A 95 10.97 13.84 1.87
C ALA A 95 12.24 14.42 1.23
N ARG A 96 12.26 14.59 -0.09
CA ARG A 96 13.37 15.25 -0.82
C ARG A 96 13.29 16.78 -0.76
N SER A 97 12.09 17.34 -0.62
CA SER A 97 11.86 18.80 -0.75
C SER A 97 11.80 19.54 0.59
N THR A 98 11.38 18.87 1.67
CA THR A 98 11.21 19.48 3.00
C THR A 98 11.56 18.50 4.10
N PRO A 99 12.56 18.82 4.96
CA PRO A 99 12.98 17.95 6.07
C PRO A 99 11.93 17.76 7.18
N HIS A 100 10.81 18.50 7.15
CA HIS A 100 9.80 18.56 8.20
C HIS A 100 8.38 18.47 7.65
N ALA A 101 8.06 17.42 6.88
CA ALA A 101 6.65 17.14 6.57
C ALA A 101 5.96 16.63 7.84
N SER A 102 5.00 17.40 8.37
CA SER A 102 4.14 16.94 9.48
C SER A 102 3.41 15.66 9.08
N PRO A 103 3.34 14.64 9.96
CA PRO A 103 2.64 13.41 9.67
C PRO A 103 1.17 13.70 9.40
N GLN A 104 0.75 13.53 8.15
CA GLN A 104 -0.68 13.53 7.85
C GLN A 104 -1.27 12.24 8.42
N VAL A 105 -2.30 12.38 9.26
CA VAL A 105 -3.04 11.24 9.78
C VAL A 105 -3.62 10.47 8.58
N SER A 106 -3.14 9.26 8.38
CA SER A 106 -3.59 8.41 7.29
C SER A 106 -5.07 8.05 7.47
N LEU A 107 -5.92 8.47 6.55
CA LEU A 107 -7.34 8.09 6.47
C LEU A 107 -7.53 6.65 5.96
N ALA A 108 -6.44 5.96 5.66
CA ALA A 108 -6.50 4.58 5.16
C ALA A 108 -7.00 3.61 6.23
N PRO A 109 -7.78 2.60 5.83
CA PRO A 109 -8.25 1.56 6.72
C PRO A 109 -7.12 0.88 7.49
N PRO A 110 -7.32 0.53 8.78
CA PRO A 110 -6.31 -0.13 9.61
C PRO A 110 -5.66 -1.37 8.97
N PRO A 111 -6.39 -2.26 8.26
CA PRO A 111 -5.78 -3.41 7.60
C PRO A 111 -4.70 -3.02 6.58
N LEU A 112 -4.93 -1.98 5.78
CA LEU A 112 -3.96 -1.48 4.80
C LEU A 112 -2.72 -0.86 5.43
N ARG A 113 -2.88 -0.25 6.61
CA ARG A 113 -1.75 0.30 7.37
C ARG A 113 -0.90 -0.79 7.98
N ARG A 114 -1.52 -1.89 8.43
CA ARG A 114 -0.81 -3.02 9.07
C ARG A 114 0.01 -3.82 8.08
N ALA A 115 -0.63 -4.32 7.01
CA ALA A 115 0.03 -5.08 5.95
C ALA A 115 -0.75 -4.97 4.64
N ARG A 116 -0.08 -4.66 3.56
CA ARG A 116 -0.70 -4.54 2.24
C ARG A 116 0.24 -4.97 1.13
N LEU A 117 -0.34 -5.25 -0.03
CA LEU A 117 0.40 -5.43 -1.26
C LEU A 117 0.81 -4.04 -1.79
N CYS A 118 2.11 -3.77 -1.85
CA CYS A 118 2.70 -2.55 -2.40
C CYS A 118 3.52 -2.89 -3.65
N GLN A 119 3.01 -2.61 -4.84
CA GLN A 119 3.72 -2.83 -6.11
C GLN A 119 4.40 -4.22 -6.25
N GLY A 120 3.74 -5.28 -5.74
CA GLY A 120 4.28 -6.64 -5.80
C GLY A 120 5.11 -7.08 -4.59
N HIS A 121 5.34 -6.24 -3.60
CA HIS A 121 6.02 -6.56 -2.34
C HIS A 121 5.17 -6.18 -1.12
N LEU A 122 5.60 -6.56 0.08
CA LEU A 122 4.93 -6.25 1.33
C LEU A 122 5.14 -4.77 1.70
N GLY A 123 4.07 -4.05 2.01
CA GLY A 123 4.05 -2.70 2.58
C GLY A 123 3.27 -2.64 3.89
N GLY A 124 3.31 -1.49 4.56
CA GLY A 124 2.66 -1.25 5.85
C GLY A 124 3.61 -1.39 7.03
N GLU A 125 3.04 -1.31 8.22
CA GLU A 125 3.76 -1.36 9.50
C GLU A 125 4.69 -2.57 9.62
N LEU A 126 4.18 -3.75 9.24
CA LEU A 126 4.94 -5.00 9.30
C LEU A 126 6.18 -4.96 8.40
N ALA A 127 6.05 -4.39 7.21
CA ALA A 127 7.16 -4.27 6.26
C ALA A 127 8.20 -3.24 6.70
N ALA A 128 7.75 -2.08 7.19
CA ALA A 128 8.65 -1.05 7.71
C ALA A 128 9.43 -1.56 8.94
N GLY A 129 8.75 -2.26 9.86
CA GLY A 129 9.39 -2.87 11.01
C GLY A 129 10.41 -3.97 10.63
N LEU A 130 10.09 -4.80 9.63
CA LEU A 130 11.02 -5.81 9.12
C LEU A 130 12.24 -5.16 8.47
N TYR A 131 12.05 -4.12 7.66
CA TYR A 131 13.14 -3.37 7.02
C TYR A 131 14.10 -2.79 8.06
N GLN A 132 13.57 -2.18 9.12
CA GLN A 132 14.36 -1.61 10.19
C GLN A 132 15.19 -2.69 10.91
N ARG A 133 14.62 -3.85 11.24
CA ARG A 133 15.36 -4.96 11.84
C ARG A 133 16.46 -5.50 10.91
N MET A 134 16.19 -5.57 9.60
CA MET A 134 17.20 -5.99 8.62
C MET A 134 18.40 -5.03 8.57
N LEU A 135 18.15 -3.72 8.71
CA LEU A 135 19.23 -2.71 8.84
C LEU A 135 20.02 -2.92 10.12
N GLU A 136 19.35 -3.04 11.26
CA GLU A 136 19.98 -3.22 12.57
C GLU A 136 20.80 -4.51 12.66
N ALA A 137 20.31 -5.60 12.04
CA ALA A 137 21.02 -6.88 11.98
C ALA A 137 22.08 -6.94 10.87
N GLY A 138 22.27 -5.88 10.09
CA GLY A 138 23.25 -5.83 9.01
C GLY A 138 22.96 -6.76 7.83
N TRP A 139 21.69 -7.11 7.59
CA TRP A 139 21.31 -7.87 6.39
C TRP A 139 21.25 -6.99 5.15
N ILE A 140 20.89 -5.74 5.34
CA ILE A 140 20.88 -4.71 4.31
C ILE A 140 21.61 -3.47 4.84
N ASP A 141 22.21 -2.73 3.92
CA ASP A 141 22.77 -1.40 4.18
C ASP A 141 21.94 -0.37 3.41
N ARG A 142 21.80 0.81 3.99
CA ARG A 142 21.15 1.93 3.34
C ARG A 142 22.10 3.11 3.26
N TYR A 143 22.42 3.49 2.02
CA TYR A 143 23.21 4.66 1.73
C TYR A 143 22.38 5.65 0.90
N GLU A 144 22.20 6.86 1.43
CA GLU A 144 21.30 7.89 0.87
C GLU A 144 19.85 7.39 0.74
N GLN A 145 19.41 7.05 -0.48
CA GLN A 145 18.08 6.52 -0.79
C GLN A 145 18.16 5.17 -1.54
N ARG A 146 19.24 4.46 -1.33
CA ARG A 146 19.50 3.16 -1.95
C ARG A 146 19.71 2.10 -0.88
N THR A 147 19.04 0.99 -1.05
CA THR A 147 19.22 -0.21 -0.24
C THR A 147 20.06 -1.22 -1.01
N ASP A 148 21.11 -1.69 -0.40
CA ASP A 148 21.96 -2.77 -0.90
C ASP A 148 21.94 -3.97 0.06
N VAL A 149 22.05 -5.18 -0.48
CA VAL A 149 22.11 -6.41 0.32
C VAL A 149 23.57 -6.67 0.69
N THR A 150 23.83 -6.87 1.98
CA THR A 150 25.18 -7.21 2.47
C THR A 150 25.52 -8.68 2.20
N VAL A 151 26.79 -9.04 2.34
CA VAL A 151 27.23 -10.46 2.26
C VAL A 151 26.52 -11.30 3.34
N THR A 152 26.44 -10.76 4.56
CA THR A 152 25.73 -11.38 5.68
C THR A 152 24.25 -11.57 5.37
N GLY A 153 23.60 -10.52 4.85
CA GLY A 153 22.20 -10.59 4.43
C GLY A 153 21.97 -11.65 3.35
N ALA A 154 22.82 -11.70 2.33
CA ALA A 154 22.72 -12.72 1.27
C ALA A 154 22.78 -14.15 1.83
N GLN A 155 23.61 -14.41 2.83
CA GLN A 155 23.67 -15.69 3.53
C GLN A 155 22.36 -15.99 4.27
N HIS A 156 21.84 -15.04 5.02
CA HIS A 156 20.56 -15.19 5.74
C HIS A 156 19.39 -15.40 4.77
N PHE A 157 19.30 -14.64 3.68
CA PHE A 157 18.27 -14.86 2.67
C PHE A 157 18.37 -16.25 2.04
N ALA A 158 19.58 -16.75 1.80
CA ALA A 158 19.78 -18.11 1.31
C ALA A 158 19.25 -19.19 2.28
N THR A 159 19.36 -19.00 3.59
CA THR A 159 18.76 -19.93 4.59
C THR A 159 17.23 -19.92 4.55
N LEU A 160 16.62 -18.83 4.07
CA LEU A 160 15.18 -18.72 3.84
C LEU A 160 14.78 -19.28 2.45
N GLY A 161 15.73 -19.74 1.65
CA GLY A 161 15.48 -20.21 0.29
C GLY A 161 15.46 -19.09 -0.77
N ILE A 162 15.89 -17.88 -0.43
CA ILE A 162 15.96 -16.74 -1.35
C ILE A 162 17.42 -16.54 -1.77
N PHE A 163 17.75 -16.97 -2.97
CA PHE A 163 19.10 -16.83 -3.54
C PHE A 163 19.22 -15.50 -4.29
N THR A 164 19.87 -14.54 -3.69
CA THR A 164 19.95 -13.16 -4.22
C THR A 164 20.59 -13.08 -5.60
N GLN A 165 21.50 -14.01 -5.93
CA GLN A 165 22.16 -14.08 -7.24
C GLN A 165 21.20 -14.49 -8.37
N ALA A 166 20.09 -15.17 -8.04
CA ALA A 166 19.08 -15.63 -8.99
C ALA A 166 17.97 -14.61 -9.24
N LEU A 167 17.96 -13.51 -8.48
CA LEU A 167 16.93 -12.47 -8.59
C LEU A 167 17.27 -11.43 -9.66
N SER A 168 16.25 -10.90 -10.30
CA SER A 168 16.39 -9.84 -11.31
C SER A 168 16.75 -8.49 -10.67
N ALA A 169 17.32 -7.60 -11.48
CA ALA A 169 17.53 -6.21 -11.06
C ALA A 169 16.23 -5.37 -11.21
N PRO A 170 15.99 -4.39 -10.31
CA PRO A 170 16.78 -4.07 -9.12
C PRO A 170 16.57 -5.13 -8.03
N LEU A 171 17.68 -5.61 -7.43
CA LEU A 171 17.63 -6.63 -6.38
C LEU A 171 16.86 -6.14 -5.15
N ALA A 172 17.23 -4.98 -4.64
CA ALA A 172 16.58 -4.31 -3.53
C ALA A 172 16.41 -2.83 -3.86
N CYS A 173 15.37 -2.21 -3.36
CA CYS A 173 15.18 -0.76 -3.44
C CYS A 173 14.36 -0.26 -2.25
N ASP A 174 14.55 1.00 -1.91
CA ASP A 174 13.70 1.70 -0.96
C ASP A 174 12.35 1.96 -1.61
N CYS A 175 11.29 1.44 -1.04
CA CYS A 175 9.94 1.89 -1.29
C CYS A 175 9.45 2.65 -0.06
N PHE A 176 8.96 3.87 -0.25
CA PHE A 176 8.53 4.70 0.88
C PHE A 176 7.11 4.37 1.29
N ASP A 177 6.91 3.95 2.53
CA ASP A 177 5.59 3.61 3.05
C ASP A 177 4.80 4.87 3.40
N TRP A 178 3.68 5.10 2.71
CA TRP A 178 2.85 6.27 2.93
C TRP A 178 2.13 6.25 4.30
N SER A 179 1.93 5.07 4.89
CA SER A 179 1.24 4.95 6.18
C SER A 179 2.16 5.09 7.37
N GLN A 180 3.43 4.66 7.22
CA GLN A 180 4.43 4.71 8.28
C GLN A 180 5.43 5.86 8.09
N GLN A 181 5.48 6.45 6.89
CA GLN A 181 6.48 7.47 6.51
C GLN A 181 7.92 6.98 6.71
N GLN A 182 8.13 5.71 6.46
CA GLN A 182 9.41 5.01 6.58
C GLN A 182 9.65 4.14 5.35
N PRO A 183 10.91 3.83 5.02
CA PRO A 183 11.20 2.91 3.94
C PRO A 183 10.81 1.48 4.31
N HIS A 184 10.49 0.69 3.28
CA HIS A 184 10.36 -0.75 3.33
C HIS A 184 10.98 -1.38 2.09
N LEU A 185 11.25 -2.67 2.14
CA LEU A 185 12.00 -3.37 1.13
C LEU A 185 11.17 -3.63 -0.13
N GLY A 186 11.55 -2.99 -1.23
CA GLY A 186 11.05 -3.26 -2.58
C GLY A 186 12.01 -4.09 -3.41
N GLY A 187 11.79 -4.06 -4.74
CA GLY A 187 12.59 -4.83 -5.69
C GLY A 187 12.31 -6.33 -5.69
N ALA A 188 13.13 -7.09 -6.38
CA ALA A 188 12.97 -8.53 -6.52
C ALA A 188 13.06 -9.27 -5.18
N LEU A 189 13.88 -8.78 -4.26
CA LEU A 189 14.00 -9.33 -2.91
C LEU A 189 12.75 -9.10 -2.08
N GLY A 190 12.18 -7.89 -2.12
CA GLY A 190 10.90 -7.60 -1.45
C GLY A 190 9.75 -8.46 -1.98
N ALA A 191 9.70 -8.68 -3.31
CA ALA A 191 8.74 -9.57 -3.92
C ALA A 191 8.98 -11.04 -3.52
N GLY A 192 10.23 -11.49 -3.49
CA GLY A 192 10.61 -12.84 -3.04
C GLY A 192 10.19 -13.12 -1.60
N LEU A 193 10.41 -12.17 -0.69
CA LEU A 193 9.96 -12.29 0.70
C LEU A 193 8.43 -12.38 0.80
N LEU A 194 7.69 -11.56 0.06
CA LEU A 194 6.24 -11.67 0.04
C LEU A 194 5.77 -13.03 -0.43
N GLN A 195 6.36 -13.56 -1.51
CA GLN A 195 6.03 -14.90 -2.02
C GLN A 195 6.32 -15.98 -0.99
N LEU A 196 7.45 -15.90 -0.31
CA LEU A 196 7.80 -16.81 0.78
C LEU A 196 6.74 -16.79 1.89
N PHE A 197 6.34 -15.59 2.34
CA PHE A 197 5.35 -15.43 3.40
C PHE A 197 3.96 -15.96 3.01
N LEU A 198 3.59 -15.81 1.73
CA LEU A 198 2.36 -16.39 1.18
C LEU A 198 2.44 -17.93 1.13
N GLN A 199 3.56 -18.49 0.68
CA GLN A 199 3.78 -19.95 0.58
C GLN A 199 3.74 -20.63 1.96
N TYR A 200 4.30 -20.00 2.98
CA TYR A 200 4.24 -20.52 4.35
C TYR A 200 2.90 -20.25 5.07
N GLY A 201 1.97 -19.57 4.43
CA GLY A 201 0.69 -19.18 5.05
C GLY A 201 0.87 -18.19 6.21
N TRP A 202 1.99 -17.48 6.27
CA TRP A 202 2.21 -16.42 7.25
C TRP A 202 1.37 -15.17 6.94
N ILE A 203 1.15 -14.96 5.66
CA ILE A 203 0.31 -13.89 5.11
C ILE A 203 -0.64 -14.51 4.08
N ASN A 204 -1.88 -14.06 4.07
CA ASN A 204 -2.88 -14.46 3.09
C ASN A 204 -3.40 -13.24 2.32
N ALA A 205 -3.59 -13.41 1.02
CA ALA A 205 -4.23 -12.40 0.20
C ALA A 205 -5.73 -12.36 0.49
N VAL A 206 -6.32 -11.18 0.46
CA VAL A 206 -7.76 -10.95 0.57
C VAL A 206 -8.31 -10.65 -0.83
N ASN A 207 -9.36 -11.37 -1.23
CA ASN A 207 -9.97 -11.17 -2.54
C ASN A 207 -10.41 -9.72 -2.76
N GLU A 208 -10.14 -9.20 -3.95
CA GLU A 208 -10.46 -7.82 -4.37
C GLU A 208 -9.91 -6.71 -3.44
N SER A 209 -8.93 -7.03 -2.60
CA SER A 209 -8.30 -6.11 -1.66
C SER A 209 -6.78 -6.09 -1.82
N ARG A 210 -6.19 -4.96 -1.48
CA ARG A 210 -4.72 -4.87 -1.30
C ARG A 210 -4.29 -5.14 0.13
N ALA A 211 -5.23 -5.21 1.08
CA ALA A 211 -4.93 -5.63 2.45
C ALA A 211 -4.46 -7.10 2.46
N LEU A 212 -3.49 -7.37 3.30
CA LEU A 212 -2.96 -8.70 3.52
C LEU A 212 -3.31 -9.14 4.94
N LEU A 213 -3.86 -10.33 5.08
CA LEU A 213 -4.19 -10.91 6.37
C LEU A 213 -2.94 -11.59 6.95
N VAL A 214 -2.42 -11.05 8.03
CA VAL A 214 -1.28 -11.64 8.76
C VAL A 214 -1.82 -12.63 9.78
N THR A 215 -1.37 -13.88 9.72
CA THR A 215 -1.72 -14.91 10.72
C THR A 215 -0.90 -14.71 11.99
N ASP A 216 -1.38 -15.25 13.13
CA ASP A 216 -0.65 -15.18 14.41
C ASP A 216 0.72 -15.86 14.30
N LEU A 217 0.78 -17.01 13.62
CA LEU A 217 2.04 -17.68 13.29
C LEU A 217 2.93 -16.79 12.44
N GLY A 218 2.37 -16.18 11.39
CA GLY A 218 3.10 -15.30 10.49
C GLY A 218 3.66 -14.08 11.21
N LEU A 219 2.87 -13.45 12.06
CA LEU A 219 3.33 -12.33 12.87
C LEU A 219 4.52 -12.73 13.76
N ALA A 220 4.41 -13.87 14.44
CA ALA A 220 5.48 -14.38 15.30
C ALA A 220 6.76 -14.70 14.49
N GLN A 221 6.64 -15.33 13.32
CA GLN A 221 7.77 -15.71 12.48
C GLN A 221 8.43 -14.48 11.83
N ILE A 222 7.64 -13.57 11.25
CA ILE A 222 8.17 -12.35 10.63
C ILE A 222 8.85 -11.45 11.66
N ASN A 223 8.34 -11.40 12.90
CA ASN A 223 8.97 -10.62 13.95
C ASN A 223 10.29 -11.24 14.46
N ARG A 224 10.50 -12.54 14.25
CA ARG A 224 11.79 -13.21 14.55
C ARG A 224 12.82 -13.05 13.44
N LEU A 225 12.41 -12.66 12.23
CA LEU A 225 13.37 -12.42 11.15
C LEU A 225 14.22 -11.20 11.50
N ALA A 226 15.55 -11.35 11.31
CA ALA A 226 16.54 -10.32 11.57
C ALA A 226 16.48 -9.76 13.02
N THR A 227 16.09 -10.57 13.99
CA THR A 227 16.34 -10.27 15.41
C THR A 227 17.74 -10.78 15.77
N LEU A 228 18.52 -9.94 16.48
CA LEU A 228 19.84 -10.27 17.02
C LEU A 228 19.74 -11.37 18.09
#